data_68b0afbfb36ad63a71a5c777d964c079
#
_entry.id   68b0afbfb36ad63a71a5c777d964c079
#
_cell.length_a   1.000
_cell.length_b   1.000
_cell.length_c   1.000
_cell.angle_alpha   90.00
_cell.angle_beta   90.00
_cell.angle_gamma   90.00
#
_symmetry.space_group_name_H-M   'P 1'
#
loop_
_entity.id
_entity.type
_entity.pdbx_description
1 polymer ?
#
loop_
_entity_poly.entity_id
_entity_poly.type
_entity_poly.pdbx_seq_one_letter_code
_entity_poly.pdbx_strand_id
1 'polypeptide(L)'
;MLVAGGLALGIALVDVGLTNIVMEQVNTLQVPVLGIAVLFCFIAVLVSNVMSNTAAASILVPLGLALPLPFGMVVPVMVAISCSCALLLPVSTPSNAVSYSTGLIDQKDFRTGGLFFIVAGPV
;
A
#
# COMPACT_ATOMS: atom_id res chain seq x y z
N MET A 1 1.38 -0.06 -19.19
CA MET A 1 2.70 0.47 -18.82
C MET A 1 2.97 0.38 -17.30
N LEU A 2 2.10 0.91 -16.42
CA LEU A 2 2.31 0.87 -14.95
C LEU A 2 2.43 -0.56 -14.37
N VAL A 3 1.55 -1.48 -14.77
CA VAL A 3 1.58 -2.86 -14.28
C VAL A 3 2.86 -3.58 -14.73
N ALA A 4 3.25 -3.42 -15.99
CA ALA A 4 4.49 -4.02 -16.50
C ALA A 4 5.75 -3.44 -15.80
N GLY A 5 5.76 -2.12 -15.56
CA GLY A 5 6.83 -1.48 -14.80
C GLY A 5 6.90 -1.94 -13.35
N GLY A 6 5.73 -2.09 -12.69
CA GLY A 6 5.67 -2.61 -11.33
C GLY A 6 6.15 -4.06 -11.21
N LEU A 7 5.76 -4.92 -12.16
CA LEU A 7 6.25 -6.30 -12.21
C LEU A 7 7.76 -6.38 -12.46
N ALA A 8 8.27 -5.57 -13.41
CA ALA A 8 9.71 -5.50 -13.68
C ALA A 8 10.49 -5.03 -12.45
N LEU A 9 9.98 -4.02 -11.74
CA LEU A 9 10.56 -3.55 -10.48
C LEU A 9 10.56 -4.65 -9.42
N GLY A 10 9.45 -5.37 -9.26
CA GLY A 10 9.35 -6.49 -8.32
C GLY A 10 10.40 -7.57 -8.59
N ILE A 11 10.56 -7.97 -9.85
CA ILE A 11 11.57 -8.96 -10.27
C ILE A 11 12.99 -8.42 -9.98
N ALA A 12 13.28 -7.19 -10.36
CA ALA A 12 14.59 -6.57 -10.12
C ALA A 12 14.95 -6.51 -8.63
N LEU A 13 13.97 -6.24 -7.75
CA LEU A 13 14.19 -6.20 -6.30
C LEU A 13 14.48 -7.60 -5.72
N VAL A 14 13.87 -8.65 -6.29
CA VAL A 14 14.20 -10.04 -5.95
C VAL A 14 15.63 -10.38 -6.39
N ASP A 15 15.98 -10.02 -7.63
CA ASP A 15 17.30 -10.32 -8.21
C ASP A 15 18.43 -9.60 -7.46
N VAL A 16 18.19 -8.38 -6.99
CA VAL A 16 19.16 -7.61 -6.16
C VAL A 16 19.28 -8.18 -4.75
N GLY A 17 18.41 -9.13 -4.36
CA GLY A 17 18.45 -9.75 -3.05
C GLY A 17 17.87 -8.91 -1.92
N LEU A 18 17.06 -7.90 -2.24
CA LEU A 18 16.39 -7.06 -1.24
C LEU A 18 15.52 -7.91 -0.29
N THR A 19 14.91 -8.97 -0.81
CA THR A 19 14.10 -9.91 -0.02
C THR A 19 14.92 -10.58 1.08
N ASN A 20 16.20 -10.93 0.80
CA ASN A 20 17.09 -11.54 1.79
C ASN A 20 17.45 -10.53 2.89
N ILE A 21 17.74 -9.29 2.51
CA ILE A 21 18.05 -8.20 3.47
C ILE A 21 16.85 -7.95 4.39
N VAL A 22 15.65 -7.89 3.83
CA VAL A 22 14.42 -7.71 4.61
C VAL A 22 14.21 -8.87 5.56
N MET A 23 14.45 -10.12 5.12
CA MET A 23 14.30 -11.30 5.96
C MET A 23 15.33 -11.36 7.10
N GLU A 24 16.57 -10.94 6.86
CA GLU A 24 17.57 -10.82 7.94
C GLU A 24 17.15 -9.79 9.00
N GLN A 25 16.63 -8.64 8.57
CA GLN A 25 16.12 -7.63 9.50
C GLN A 25 14.92 -8.12 10.29
N VAL A 26 14.01 -8.83 9.64
CA VAL A 26 12.84 -9.45 10.26
C VAL A 26 13.24 -10.47 11.33
N ASN A 27 14.18 -11.35 11.02
CA ASN A 27 14.66 -12.36 11.96
C ASN A 27 15.40 -11.72 13.15
N THR A 28 16.13 -10.61 12.93
CA THR A 28 16.85 -9.89 13.99
C THR A 28 15.90 -9.18 14.95
N LEU A 29 14.79 -8.65 14.43
CA LEU A 29 13.82 -7.87 15.22
C LEU A 29 12.80 -8.73 15.98
N GLN A 30 12.78 -10.05 15.75
CA GLN A 30 11.79 -10.98 16.33
C GLN A 30 10.33 -10.51 16.19
N VAL A 31 10.04 -9.71 15.14
CA VAL A 31 8.70 -9.21 14.89
C VAL A 31 7.84 -10.35 14.32
N PRO A 32 6.63 -10.58 14.83
CA PRO A 32 5.75 -11.59 14.24
C PRO A 32 5.45 -11.23 12.78
N VAL A 33 5.39 -12.24 11.93
CA VAL A 33 5.14 -12.05 10.47
C VAL A 33 3.88 -11.22 10.21
N LEU A 34 2.87 -11.36 11.05
CA LEU A 34 1.66 -10.54 11.00
C LEU A 34 1.97 -9.04 11.20
N GLY A 35 2.90 -8.71 12.09
CA GLY A 35 3.32 -7.32 12.33
C GLY A 35 3.97 -6.70 11.09
N ILE A 36 4.73 -7.48 10.32
CA ILE A 36 5.34 -7.03 9.07
C ILE A 36 4.27 -6.82 8.00
N ALA A 37 3.31 -7.73 7.88
CA ALA A 37 2.20 -7.59 6.96
C ALA A 37 1.39 -6.32 7.24
N VAL A 38 1.05 -6.07 8.51
CA VAL A 38 0.34 -4.86 8.95
C VAL A 38 1.16 -3.60 8.66
N LEU A 39 2.46 -3.60 8.99
CA LEU A 39 3.35 -2.48 8.68
C LEU A 39 3.39 -2.20 7.17
N PHE A 40 3.45 -3.24 6.35
CA PHE A 40 3.46 -3.11 4.90
C PHE A 40 2.14 -2.53 4.37
N CYS A 41 1.00 -2.94 4.96
CA CYS A 41 -0.30 -2.36 4.67
C CYS A 41 -0.39 -0.87 5.06
N PHE A 42 0.17 -0.47 6.20
CA PHE A 42 0.25 0.95 6.58
C PHE A 42 1.08 1.76 5.59
N ILE A 43 2.24 1.26 5.18
CA ILE A 43 3.06 1.89 4.15
C ILE A 43 2.27 2.02 2.85
N ALA A 44 1.52 0.97 2.47
CA ALA A 44 0.68 0.98 1.27
C ALA A 44 -0.38 2.09 1.30
N VAL A 45 -1.07 2.25 2.43
CA VAL A 45 -2.06 3.33 2.60
C VAL A 45 -1.39 4.70 2.51
N LEU A 46 -0.25 4.91 3.17
CA LEU A 46 0.47 6.20 3.14
C LEU A 46 0.95 6.55 1.73
N VAL A 47 1.57 5.61 1.04
CA VAL A 47 2.06 5.80 -0.33
C VAL A 47 0.89 6.08 -1.28
N SER A 48 -0.21 5.34 -1.14
CA SER A 48 -1.41 5.50 -1.97
C SER A 48 -2.11 6.85 -1.75
N ASN A 49 -1.95 7.49 -0.59
CA ASN A 49 -2.45 8.85 -0.37
C ASN A 49 -1.68 9.91 -1.16
N VAL A 50 -0.40 9.67 -1.46
CA VAL A 50 0.46 10.62 -2.20
C VAL A 50 0.39 10.39 -3.71
N MET A 51 0.21 9.14 -4.13
CA MET A 51 0.07 8.77 -5.54
C MET A 51 -1.27 8.05 -5.78
N SER A 52 -1.63 7.78 -7.04
CA SER A 52 -2.87 7.06 -7.33
C SER A 52 -2.83 5.63 -6.77
N ASN A 53 -3.99 5.14 -6.32
CA ASN A 53 -4.14 3.77 -5.80
C ASN A 53 -3.60 2.71 -6.78
N THR A 54 -3.85 2.90 -8.08
CA THR A 54 -3.38 2.00 -9.13
C THR A 54 -1.84 2.02 -9.24
N ALA A 55 -1.22 3.19 -9.14
CA ALA A 55 0.23 3.31 -9.18
C ALA A 55 0.87 2.68 -7.93
N ALA A 56 0.33 2.96 -6.75
CA ALA A 56 0.79 2.36 -5.50
C ALA A 56 0.66 0.84 -5.53
N ALA A 57 -0.50 0.31 -5.93
CA ALA A 57 -0.73 -1.13 -6.01
C ALA A 57 0.19 -1.81 -7.03
N SER A 58 0.44 -1.19 -8.20
CA SER A 58 1.31 -1.78 -9.23
C SER A 58 2.77 -1.90 -8.80
N ILE A 59 3.21 -1.15 -7.80
CA ILE A 59 4.54 -1.24 -7.21
C ILE A 59 4.54 -2.18 -6.00
N LEU A 60 3.59 -1.99 -5.08
CA LEU A 60 3.61 -2.64 -3.77
C LEU A 60 3.11 -4.08 -3.80
N VAL A 61 2.18 -4.41 -4.71
CA VAL A 61 1.67 -5.81 -4.82
C VAL A 61 2.77 -6.76 -5.30
N PRO A 62 3.52 -6.48 -6.39
CA PRO A 62 4.66 -7.33 -6.77
C PRO A 62 5.74 -7.40 -5.69
N LEU A 63 6.00 -6.29 -4.98
CA LEU A 63 6.93 -6.28 -3.87
C LEU A 63 6.46 -7.18 -2.72
N GLY A 64 5.16 -7.15 -2.40
CA GLY A 64 4.55 -8.06 -1.42
C GLY A 64 4.63 -9.54 -1.83
N LEU A 65 4.50 -9.84 -3.13
CA LEU A 65 4.68 -11.19 -3.66
C LEU A 65 6.13 -11.68 -3.56
N ALA A 66 7.09 -10.76 -3.66
CA ALA A 66 8.51 -11.07 -3.57
C ALA A 66 8.96 -11.36 -2.14
N LEU A 67 8.22 -10.96 -1.12
CA LEU A 67 8.54 -11.25 0.27
C LEU A 67 8.23 -12.73 0.57
N PRO A 68 9.19 -13.49 1.09
CA PRO A 68 8.99 -14.89 1.46
C PRO A 68 8.23 -15.01 2.79
N LEU A 69 7.00 -14.52 2.81
CA LEU A 69 6.12 -14.57 3.96
C LEU A 69 5.27 -15.85 3.95
N PRO A 70 5.01 -16.48 5.10
CA PRO A 70 4.28 -17.75 5.18
C PRO A 70 2.82 -17.66 4.72
N PHE A 71 2.29 -16.45 4.51
CA PHE A 71 0.91 -16.22 4.09
C PHE A 71 0.73 -16.10 2.55
N GLY A 72 1.78 -16.31 1.76
CA GLY A 72 1.70 -16.39 0.30
C GLY A 72 0.91 -15.21 -0.33
N MET A 73 -0.24 -15.52 -0.91
CA MET A 73 -1.10 -14.54 -1.60
C MET A 73 -1.85 -13.56 -0.66
N VAL A 74 -1.93 -13.82 0.63
CA VAL A 74 -2.72 -13.01 1.56
C VAL A 74 -2.14 -11.60 1.68
N VAL A 75 -0.82 -11.46 1.81
CA VAL A 75 -0.16 -10.16 1.94
C VAL A 75 -0.39 -9.25 0.72
N PRO A 76 -0.17 -9.71 -0.52
CA PRO A 76 -0.48 -8.91 -1.71
C PRO A 76 -1.94 -8.46 -1.79
N VAL A 77 -2.88 -9.32 -1.41
CA VAL A 77 -4.31 -8.99 -1.38
C VAL A 77 -4.59 -7.92 -0.32
N MET A 78 -4.05 -8.07 0.89
CA MET A 78 -4.18 -7.06 1.95
C MET A 78 -3.60 -5.72 1.52
N VAL A 79 -2.44 -5.71 0.87
CA VAL A 79 -1.81 -4.50 0.32
C VAL A 79 -2.67 -3.84 -0.73
N ALA A 80 -3.25 -4.60 -1.67
CA ALA A 80 -4.13 -4.08 -2.71
C ALA A 80 -5.40 -3.42 -2.11
N ILE A 81 -6.00 -4.07 -1.10
CA ILE A 81 -7.13 -3.50 -0.37
C ILE A 81 -6.71 -2.23 0.37
N SER A 82 -5.58 -2.26 1.05
CA SER A 82 -5.03 -1.11 1.79
C SER A 82 -4.77 0.10 0.88
N CYS A 83 -4.27 -0.11 -0.33
CA CYS A 83 -4.12 0.96 -1.32
C CYS A 83 -5.46 1.64 -1.65
N SER A 84 -6.56 0.88 -1.64
CA SER A 84 -7.90 1.40 -1.90
C SER A 84 -8.47 2.21 -0.72
N CYS A 85 -7.92 2.06 0.48
CA CYS A 85 -8.32 2.81 1.68
C CYS A 85 -7.70 4.22 1.76
N ALA A 86 -6.97 4.66 0.75
CA ALA A 86 -6.34 5.97 0.69
C ALA A 86 -7.36 7.07 0.34
N LEU A 87 -8.03 7.59 1.35
CA LEU A 87 -9.09 8.60 1.23
C LEU A 87 -8.72 9.95 1.86
N LEU A 88 -7.46 10.13 2.30
CA LEU A 88 -7.06 11.33 3.04
C LEU A 88 -7.01 12.59 2.17
N LEU A 89 -6.63 12.44 0.89
CA LEU A 89 -6.48 13.55 -0.03
C LEU A 89 -7.52 13.48 -1.16
N PRO A 90 -8.09 14.63 -1.57
CA PRO A 90 -9.02 14.69 -2.69
C PRO A 90 -8.43 14.19 -4.00
N VAL A 91 -7.12 14.26 -4.15
CA VAL A 91 -6.39 13.85 -5.37
C VAL A 91 -6.03 12.36 -5.40
N SER A 92 -6.25 11.61 -4.32
CA SER A 92 -5.89 10.19 -4.24
C SER A 92 -6.62 9.33 -5.27
N THR A 93 -7.87 9.66 -5.57
CA THR A 93 -8.66 8.97 -6.59
C THR A 93 -9.41 9.97 -7.49
N PRO A 94 -9.69 9.62 -8.76
CA PRO A 94 -10.50 10.46 -9.64
C PRO A 94 -11.90 10.77 -9.08
N SER A 95 -12.53 9.81 -8.39
CA SER A 95 -13.83 10.00 -7.75
C SER A 95 -13.78 11.05 -6.64
N ASN A 96 -12.74 11.04 -5.82
CA ASN A 96 -12.54 12.03 -4.76
C ASN A 96 -12.32 13.43 -5.37
N ALA A 97 -11.51 13.51 -6.43
CA ALA A 97 -11.24 14.77 -7.12
C ALA A 97 -12.52 15.36 -7.73
N VAL A 98 -13.39 14.54 -8.33
CA VAL A 98 -14.68 14.96 -8.86
C VAL A 98 -15.59 15.43 -7.72
N SER A 99 -15.70 14.67 -6.64
CA SER A 99 -16.53 15.05 -5.48
C SER A 99 -16.07 16.36 -4.86
N TYR A 100 -14.76 16.55 -4.74
CA TYR A 100 -14.18 17.80 -4.23
C TYR A 100 -14.45 18.99 -5.17
N SER A 101 -14.41 18.76 -6.49
CA SER A 101 -14.65 19.82 -7.49
C SER A 101 -16.08 20.36 -7.49
N THR A 102 -17.05 19.64 -6.92
CA THR A 102 -18.43 20.11 -6.77
C THR A 102 -18.57 21.24 -5.75
N GLY A 103 -17.58 21.44 -4.88
CA GLY A 103 -17.60 22.43 -3.81
C GLY A 103 -18.58 22.12 -2.66
N LEU A 104 -19.20 20.93 -2.66
CA LEU A 104 -20.13 20.49 -1.63
C LEU A 104 -19.44 19.80 -0.46
N ILE A 105 -18.18 19.37 -0.64
CA ILE A 105 -17.39 18.64 0.35
C ILE A 105 -16.08 19.38 0.57
N ASP A 106 -15.82 19.73 1.82
CA ASP A 106 -14.57 20.38 2.22
C ASP A 106 -13.43 19.38 2.40
N GLN A 107 -12.20 19.86 2.28
CA GLN A 107 -11.01 19.06 2.53
C GLN A 107 -10.98 18.47 3.96
N LYS A 108 -11.63 19.13 4.90
CA LYS A 108 -11.76 18.66 6.30
C LYS A 108 -12.54 17.35 6.40
N ASP A 109 -13.57 17.19 5.56
CA ASP A 109 -14.42 16.01 5.56
C ASP A 109 -13.64 14.79 5.05
N PHE A 110 -12.82 14.98 3.99
CA PHE A 110 -11.90 13.95 3.51
C PHE A 110 -10.86 13.55 4.57
N ARG A 111 -10.32 14.51 5.31
CA ARG A 111 -9.33 14.25 6.37
C ARG A 111 -9.92 13.44 7.50
N THR A 112 -11.14 13.74 7.93
CA THR A 112 -11.80 13.03 9.03
C THR A 112 -12.12 11.58 8.62
N GLY A 113 -12.73 11.38 7.46
CA GLY A 113 -12.99 10.05 6.91
C GLY A 113 -11.71 9.28 6.61
N GLY A 114 -10.75 9.93 5.95
CA GLY A 114 -9.48 9.34 5.56
C GLY A 114 -8.64 8.88 6.76
N LEU A 115 -8.63 9.63 7.86
CA LEU A 115 -7.92 9.24 9.07
C LEU A 115 -8.50 7.94 9.68
N PHE A 116 -9.82 7.80 9.66
CA PHE A 116 -10.47 6.57 10.09
C PHE A 116 -10.05 5.38 9.22
N PHE A 117 -10.03 5.53 7.90
CA PHE A 117 -9.65 4.47 6.98
C PHE A 117 -8.15 4.14 6.98
N ILE A 118 -7.28 5.09 7.34
CA ILE A 118 -5.85 4.81 7.52
C ILE A 118 -5.63 3.83 8.68
N VAL A 119 -6.40 3.97 9.75
CA VAL A 119 -6.28 3.09 10.93
C VAL A 119 -7.05 1.78 10.75
N ALA A 120 -8.27 1.84 10.20
CA ALA A 120 -9.14 0.68 10.04
C ALA A 120 -8.83 -0.18 8.80
N GLY A 121 -8.23 0.40 7.77
CA GLY A 121 -7.96 -0.30 6.51
C GLY A 121 -6.91 -1.41 6.61
N PRO A 122 -5.79 -1.23 7.36
CA PRO A 122 -4.76 -2.27 7.52
C PRO A 122 -5.10 -3.35 8.57
N VAL A 123 -6.17 -3.19 9.33
CA VAL A 123 -6.60 -4.07 10.43
C VAL A 123 -7.78 -4.92 10.01
#